data_ed22dc6c94b831abe63f0179645638d1
#
_entry.id   ed22dc6c94b831abe63f0179645638d1
#
_cell.length_a   1.000
_cell.length_b   1.000
_cell.length_c   1.000
_cell.angle_alpha   90.00
_cell.angle_beta   90.00
_cell.angle_gamma   90.00
#
_symmetry.space_group_name_H-M   'P 1'
#
loop_
_entity.id
_entity.type
_entity.pdbx_description
1 polymer ?
#
loop_
_entity_poly.entity_id
_entity_poly.type
_entity_poly.pdbx_seq_one_letter_code
_entity_poly.pdbx_strand_id
1 'polypeptide(L)'
;NRVNDLNFSHLKKLFNEIDNKIEDYRPGLKKEITKYIDFLDQEWDLNLPSGPCHLDLFPDNVFFDKNNNLSGVIDFYFAANDLFVYDLAININAWCFDGDNKFCQEKYNSLLDSYQEIKQLTQKEKTFLPTALLCASLRFLLTRFYDYFNTPKDSLVNIKDPDEYLEKIRFFSMHLH
;
A
#
# COMPACT_ATOMS: atom_id res chain seq x y z
N ASN A 1 1.40 13.87 17.57
CA ASN A 1 2.04 13.82 16.21
C ASN A 1 2.90 12.57 16.10
N ARG A 2 2.31 11.45 15.70
CA ARG A 2 3.06 10.24 15.36
C ARG A 2 3.43 10.31 13.86
N VAL A 3 4.71 10.17 13.57
CA VAL A 3 5.21 10.03 12.19
C VAL A 3 4.98 8.58 11.75
N ASN A 4 4.70 8.36 10.47
CA ASN A 4 4.58 7.02 9.91
C ASN A 4 5.91 6.28 9.98
N ASP A 5 5.95 5.19 10.74
CA ASP A 5 7.14 4.32 10.87
C ASP A 5 7.44 3.53 9.59
N LEU A 6 6.45 3.36 8.70
CA LEU A 6 6.58 2.72 7.39
C LEU A 6 6.55 3.75 6.24
N ASN A 7 7.12 4.94 6.46
CA ASN A 7 7.30 5.94 5.41
C ASN A 7 8.30 5.48 4.33
N PHE A 8 8.34 6.17 3.20
CA PHE A 8 9.18 5.76 2.06
C PHE A 8 10.68 5.64 2.42
N SER A 9 11.21 6.49 3.31
CA SER A 9 12.59 6.37 3.79
C SER A 9 12.84 5.06 4.55
N HIS A 10 11.84 4.61 5.35
CA HIS A 10 11.93 3.31 6.04
C HIS A 10 11.86 2.15 5.05
N LEU A 11 11.02 2.24 4.02
CA LEU A 11 10.92 1.19 2.99
C LEU A 11 12.24 0.97 2.26
N LYS A 12 13.00 2.04 1.99
CA LYS A 12 14.36 1.91 1.42
C LYS A 12 15.31 1.14 2.36
N LYS A 13 15.24 1.39 3.66
CA LYS A 13 16.04 0.64 4.66
C LYS A 13 15.63 -0.82 4.71
N LEU A 14 14.33 -1.08 4.79
CA LEU A 14 13.78 -2.42 4.81
C LEU A 14 14.20 -3.23 3.57
N PHE A 15 14.14 -2.62 2.40
CA PHE A 15 14.62 -3.25 1.16
C PHE A 15 16.10 -3.63 1.26
N ASN A 16 16.96 -2.73 1.72
CA ASN A 16 18.40 -2.99 1.86
C ASN A 16 18.71 -4.13 2.85
N GLU A 17 17.85 -4.36 3.83
CA GLU A 17 18.00 -5.47 4.78
C GLU A 17 17.68 -6.85 4.17
N ILE A 18 16.79 -6.89 3.18
CA ILE A 18 16.25 -8.14 2.64
C ILE A 18 16.54 -8.36 1.15
N ASP A 19 17.23 -7.44 0.48
CA ASP A 19 17.42 -7.41 -0.98
C ASP A 19 18.11 -8.67 -1.53
N ASN A 20 19.11 -9.22 -0.81
CA ASN A 20 19.76 -10.46 -1.19
C ASN A 20 18.83 -11.67 -1.05
N LYS A 21 18.00 -11.70 0.01
CA LYS A 21 16.99 -12.76 0.18
C LYS A 21 15.90 -12.68 -0.91
N ILE A 22 15.56 -11.48 -1.37
CA ILE A 22 14.64 -11.27 -2.50
C ILE A 22 15.24 -11.79 -3.82
N GLU A 23 16.55 -11.58 -4.05
CA GLU A 23 17.23 -12.12 -5.23
C GLU A 23 17.31 -13.65 -5.20
N ASP A 24 17.54 -14.24 -4.03
CA ASP A 24 17.52 -15.70 -3.83
C ASP A 24 16.11 -16.29 -4.01
N TYR A 25 15.06 -15.55 -3.58
CA TYR A 25 13.66 -15.94 -3.77
C TYR A 25 13.29 -15.99 -5.25
N ARG A 26 13.68 -14.97 -6.03
CA ARG A 26 13.44 -14.91 -7.48
C ARG A 26 14.54 -14.09 -8.18
N PRO A 27 15.39 -14.72 -8.99
CA PRO A 27 16.45 -14.02 -9.72
C PRO A 27 15.92 -12.87 -10.57
N GLY A 28 16.58 -11.71 -10.45
CA GLY A 28 16.21 -10.46 -11.13
C GLY A 28 15.19 -9.60 -10.40
N LEU A 29 14.53 -10.10 -9.33
CA LEU A 29 13.51 -9.37 -8.61
C LEU A 29 14.08 -8.18 -7.82
N LYS A 30 15.28 -8.33 -7.25
CA LYS A 30 16.01 -7.22 -6.63
C LYS A 30 16.14 -6.04 -7.59
N LYS A 31 16.58 -6.29 -8.82
CA LYS A 31 16.73 -5.26 -9.85
C LYS A 31 15.38 -4.63 -10.23
N GLU A 32 14.32 -5.41 -10.28
CA GLU A 32 12.97 -4.93 -10.56
C GLU A 32 12.50 -3.97 -9.46
N ILE A 33 12.60 -4.37 -8.19
CA ILE A 33 12.19 -3.53 -7.05
C ILE A 33 13.06 -2.28 -6.94
N THR A 34 14.36 -2.36 -7.23
CA THR A 34 15.23 -1.19 -7.27
C THR A 34 14.70 -0.12 -8.22
N LYS A 35 14.20 -0.48 -9.41
CA LYS A 35 13.62 0.49 -10.34
C LYS A 35 12.40 1.22 -9.77
N TYR A 36 11.55 0.52 -9.02
CA TYR A 36 10.41 1.16 -8.35
C TYR A 36 10.87 2.13 -7.27
N ILE A 37 11.88 1.76 -6.49
CA ILE A 37 12.46 2.63 -5.46
C ILE A 37 13.12 3.86 -6.09
N ASP A 38 13.88 3.70 -7.16
CA ASP A 38 14.55 4.80 -7.88
C ASP A 38 13.53 5.78 -8.46
N PHE A 39 12.43 5.28 -9.03
CA PHE A 39 11.31 6.09 -9.50
C PHE A 39 10.66 6.87 -8.36
N LEU A 40 10.32 6.18 -7.28
CA LEU A 40 9.69 6.80 -6.11
C LEU A 40 10.62 7.83 -5.43
N ASP A 41 11.93 7.62 -5.45
CA ASP A 41 12.89 8.57 -4.87
C ASP A 41 12.93 9.90 -5.63
N GLN A 42 12.62 9.87 -6.92
CA GLN A 42 12.54 11.06 -7.78
C GLN A 42 11.16 11.75 -7.69
N GLU A 43 10.09 10.98 -7.57
CA GLU A 43 8.72 11.47 -7.73
C GLU A 43 7.99 11.69 -6.38
N TRP A 44 8.57 11.28 -5.23
CA TRP A 44 7.91 11.39 -3.95
C TRP A 44 7.83 12.83 -3.46
N ASP A 45 6.63 13.41 -3.44
CA ASP A 45 6.37 14.79 -2.98
C ASP A 45 5.69 14.79 -1.61
N LEU A 46 6.31 15.47 -0.65
CA LEU A 46 5.76 15.66 0.70
C LEU A 46 4.92 16.95 0.83
N ASN A 47 4.85 17.79 -0.21
CA ASN A 47 4.10 19.05 -0.21
C ASN A 47 2.65 18.84 -0.67
N LEU A 48 1.99 17.83 -0.10
CA LEU A 48 0.61 17.48 -0.37
C LEU A 48 -0.22 17.54 0.92
N PRO A 49 -1.55 17.62 0.82
CA PRO A 49 -2.43 17.60 1.98
C PRO A 49 -2.19 16.37 2.86
N SER A 50 -2.00 16.62 4.16
CA SER A 50 -1.64 15.59 5.13
C SER A 50 -2.40 15.78 6.45
N GLY A 51 -2.45 14.71 7.24
CA GLY A 51 -3.09 14.70 8.55
C GLY A 51 -3.15 13.31 9.14
N PRO A 52 -4.01 13.07 10.14
CA PRO A 52 -4.21 11.76 10.71
C PRO A 52 -4.76 10.79 9.66
N CYS A 53 -4.05 9.69 9.45
CA CYS A 53 -4.37 8.62 8.54
C CYS A 53 -4.39 7.28 9.27
N HIS A 54 -5.18 6.32 8.79
CA HIS A 54 -5.22 4.96 9.35
C HIS A 54 -4.01 4.14 8.89
N LEU A 55 -3.67 4.23 7.63
CA LEU A 55 -2.53 3.58 6.96
C LEU A 55 -2.55 2.05 6.91
N ASP A 56 -3.67 1.42 7.30
CA ASP A 56 -3.83 -0.04 7.24
C ASP A 56 -5.32 -0.44 7.17
N LEU A 57 -6.15 0.34 6.46
CA LEU A 57 -7.61 0.13 6.41
C LEU A 57 -7.98 -0.97 5.40
N PHE A 58 -7.68 -2.21 5.78
CA PHE A 58 -8.06 -3.42 5.05
C PHE A 58 -9.49 -3.86 5.39
N PRO A 59 -10.11 -4.73 4.56
CA PRO A 59 -11.45 -5.25 4.82
C PRO A 59 -11.63 -5.92 6.20
N ASP A 60 -10.60 -6.58 6.73
CA ASP A 60 -10.59 -7.22 8.04
C ASP A 60 -10.54 -6.23 9.21
N ASN A 61 -10.25 -4.95 8.96
CA ASN A 61 -10.26 -3.86 9.95
C ASN A 61 -11.56 -3.03 9.92
N VAL A 62 -12.53 -3.40 9.06
CA VAL A 62 -13.79 -2.64 8.88
C VAL A 62 -14.99 -3.53 9.13
N PHE A 63 -15.90 -3.09 9.99
CA PHE A 63 -17.11 -3.83 10.35
C PHE A 63 -18.35 -3.14 9.77
N PHE A 64 -19.27 -3.95 9.28
CA PHE A 64 -20.57 -3.53 8.82
C PHE A 64 -21.68 -4.19 9.64
N ASP A 65 -22.80 -3.49 9.86
CA ASP A 65 -23.98 -4.06 10.46
C ASP A 65 -24.78 -4.91 9.45
N LYS A 66 -25.88 -5.54 9.92
CA LYS A 66 -26.76 -6.37 9.09
C LYS A 66 -27.46 -5.61 7.94
N ASN A 67 -27.40 -4.29 7.95
CA ASN A 67 -27.97 -3.44 6.91
C ASN A 67 -26.88 -2.86 5.99
N ASN A 68 -25.64 -3.36 6.09
CA ASN A 68 -24.45 -2.89 5.38
C ASN A 68 -24.02 -1.45 5.73
N ASN A 69 -24.42 -0.94 6.90
CA ASN A 69 -23.87 0.33 7.38
C ASN A 69 -22.55 0.10 8.10
N LEU A 70 -21.63 1.03 7.95
CA LEU A 70 -20.36 1.03 8.70
C LEU A 70 -20.69 1.05 10.21
N SER A 71 -20.20 0.04 10.94
CA SER A 71 -20.45 -0.11 12.39
C SER A 71 -19.18 0.02 13.23
N GLY A 72 -18.00 -0.10 12.63
CA GLY A 72 -16.74 0.06 13.35
C GLY A 72 -15.52 -0.03 12.46
N VAL A 73 -14.44 0.59 12.93
CA VAL A 73 -13.10 0.49 12.39
C VAL A 73 -12.15 0.17 13.54
N ILE A 74 -11.23 -0.74 13.35
CA ILE A 74 -10.25 -1.18 14.35
C ILE A 74 -8.83 -1.16 13.80
N ASP A 75 -7.88 -1.53 14.64
CA ASP A 75 -6.46 -1.69 14.33
C ASP A 75 -5.77 -0.40 13.87
N PHE A 76 -5.78 0.59 14.76
CA PHE A 76 -5.07 1.86 14.58
C PHE A 76 -3.56 1.76 14.91
N TYR A 77 -2.98 0.56 14.88
CA TYR A 77 -1.57 0.37 15.23
C TYR A 77 -0.62 1.19 14.34
N PHE A 78 -0.91 1.25 13.04
CA PHE A 78 -0.12 2.02 12.07
C PHE A 78 -0.60 3.47 11.90
N ALA A 79 -1.66 3.89 12.59
CA ALA A 79 -2.20 5.24 12.42
C ALA A 79 -1.15 6.31 12.75
N ALA A 80 -0.98 7.24 11.84
CA ALA A 80 0.05 8.29 11.91
C ALA A 80 -0.38 9.54 11.12
N ASN A 81 0.39 10.63 11.24
CA ASN A 81 0.25 11.75 10.31
C ASN A 81 1.00 11.44 9.02
N ASP A 82 0.27 11.41 7.90
CA ASP A 82 0.82 11.16 6.57
C ASP A 82 -0.04 11.85 5.50
N LEU A 83 0.33 11.69 4.23
CA LEU A 83 -0.40 12.21 3.08
C LEU A 83 -1.77 11.51 2.97
N PHE A 84 -2.84 12.28 2.83
CA PHE A 84 -4.18 11.69 2.65
C PHE A 84 -4.28 10.86 1.37
N VAL A 85 -3.62 11.28 0.30
CA VAL A 85 -3.58 10.53 -0.96
C VAL A 85 -2.83 9.20 -0.81
N TYR A 86 -1.89 9.09 0.12
CA TYR A 86 -1.20 7.83 0.40
C TYR A 86 -2.09 6.85 1.18
N ASP A 87 -2.84 7.34 2.18
CA ASP A 87 -3.85 6.53 2.86
C ASP A 87 -4.95 6.04 1.88
N LEU A 88 -5.43 6.93 1.00
CA LEU A 88 -6.34 6.54 -0.08
C LEU A 88 -5.75 5.47 -0.99
N ALA A 89 -4.47 5.58 -1.36
CA ALA A 89 -3.78 4.58 -2.18
C ALA A 89 -3.69 3.21 -1.49
N ILE A 90 -3.48 3.17 -0.17
CA ILE A 90 -3.54 1.94 0.63
C ILE A 90 -4.94 1.33 0.56
N ASN A 91 -5.99 2.14 0.72
CA ASN A 91 -7.37 1.67 0.59
C ASN A 91 -7.66 1.09 -0.80
N ILE A 92 -7.22 1.75 -1.87
CA ILE A 92 -7.39 1.25 -3.23
C ILE A 92 -6.69 -0.11 -3.41
N ASN A 93 -5.46 -0.25 -2.91
CA ASN A 93 -4.72 -1.51 -2.93
C ASN A 93 -5.44 -2.64 -2.17
N ALA A 94 -6.13 -2.31 -1.07
CA ALA A 94 -6.80 -3.28 -0.20
C ALA A 94 -8.19 -3.69 -0.72
N TRP A 95 -8.94 -2.75 -1.34
CA TRP A 95 -10.36 -2.93 -1.64
C TRP A 95 -10.68 -3.08 -3.12
N CYS A 96 -9.81 -2.58 -4.02
CA CYS A 96 -10.10 -2.53 -5.45
C CYS A 96 -9.51 -3.70 -6.25
N PHE A 97 -9.13 -4.78 -5.57
CA PHE A 97 -8.78 -6.05 -6.20
C PHE A 97 -9.76 -7.13 -5.75
N ASP A 98 -10.07 -8.07 -6.63
CA ASP A 98 -10.93 -9.22 -6.33
C ASP A 98 -10.12 -10.43 -5.83
N GLY A 99 -10.83 -11.57 -5.60
CA GLY A 99 -10.21 -12.78 -5.06
C GLY A 99 -9.14 -13.42 -5.95
N ASP A 100 -9.13 -13.10 -7.25
CA ASP A 100 -8.13 -13.53 -8.22
C ASP A 100 -6.99 -12.51 -8.39
N ASN A 101 -6.88 -11.55 -7.47
CA ASN A 101 -5.93 -10.44 -7.52
C ASN A 101 -6.03 -9.58 -8.79
N LYS A 102 -7.24 -9.47 -9.35
CA LYS A 102 -7.53 -8.65 -10.53
C LYS A 102 -8.08 -7.29 -10.10
N PHE A 103 -7.56 -6.23 -10.70
CA PHE A 103 -8.05 -4.88 -10.44
C PHE A 103 -9.50 -4.72 -10.91
N CYS A 104 -10.34 -4.23 -10.01
CA CYS A 104 -11.76 -3.99 -10.26
C CYS A 104 -12.02 -2.49 -10.44
N GLN A 105 -12.20 -2.06 -11.68
CA GLN A 105 -12.43 -0.66 -12.03
C GLN A 105 -13.70 -0.09 -11.38
N GLU A 106 -14.74 -0.90 -11.22
CA GLU A 106 -16.01 -0.47 -10.59
C GLU A 106 -15.80 -0.14 -9.12
N LYS A 107 -15.08 -0.99 -8.37
CA LYS A 107 -14.73 -0.74 -6.97
C LYS A 107 -13.86 0.52 -6.82
N TYR A 108 -12.88 0.68 -7.71
CA TYR A 108 -12.02 1.87 -7.75
C TYR A 108 -12.81 3.15 -7.96
N ASN A 109 -13.69 3.17 -8.96
CA ASN A 109 -14.52 4.33 -9.26
C ASN A 109 -15.45 4.65 -8.07
N SER A 110 -16.15 3.66 -7.54
CA SER A 110 -17.06 3.82 -6.40
C SER A 110 -16.34 4.36 -5.17
N LEU A 111 -15.14 3.81 -4.84
CA LEU A 111 -14.35 4.27 -3.71
C LEU A 111 -13.89 5.72 -3.92
N LEU A 112 -13.37 6.05 -5.10
CA LEU A 112 -12.86 7.38 -5.41
C LEU A 112 -13.96 8.44 -5.45
N ASP A 113 -15.11 8.12 -6.01
CA ASP A 113 -16.27 9.02 -6.07
C ASP A 113 -16.79 9.30 -4.65
N SER A 114 -17.02 8.24 -3.84
CA SER A 114 -17.47 8.40 -2.45
C SER A 114 -16.46 9.14 -1.59
N TYR A 115 -15.17 8.91 -1.77
CA TYR A 115 -14.11 9.65 -1.08
C TYR A 115 -14.20 11.15 -1.44
N GLN A 116 -14.38 11.48 -2.72
CA GLN A 116 -14.44 12.86 -3.19
C GLN A 116 -15.73 13.59 -2.80
N GLU A 117 -16.80 12.91 -2.44
CA GLU A 117 -18.01 13.53 -1.84
C GLU A 117 -17.70 14.19 -0.50
N ILE A 118 -16.76 13.62 0.27
CA ILE A 118 -16.37 14.12 1.60
C ILE A 118 -15.13 15.01 1.52
N LYS A 119 -14.13 14.59 0.75
CA LYS A 119 -12.86 15.29 0.59
C LYS A 119 -12.42 15.30 -0.86
N GLN A 120 -12.56 16.47 -1.48
CA GLN A 120 -12.11 16.69 -2.85
C GLN A 120 -10.58 16.55 -2.95
N LEU A 121 -10.11 15.75 -3.90
CA LEU A 121 -8.70 15.69 -4.25
C LEU A 121 -8.27 16.94 -4.98
N THR A 122 -7.20 17.57 -4.54
CA THR A 122 -6.53 18.64 -5.28
C THR A 122 -5.96 18.12 -6.60
N GLN A 123 -5.68 19.02 -7.55
CA GLN A 123 -5.05 18.61 -8.82
C GLN A 123 -3.69 17.93 -8.59
N LYS A 124 -2.92 18.40 -7.61
CA LYS A 124 -1.65 17.77 -7.23
C LYS A 124 -1.84 16.34 -6.71
N GLU A 125 -2.83 16.11 -5.84
CA GLU A 125 -3.13 14.76 -5.33
C GLU A 125 -3.58 13.82 -6.46
N LYS A 126 -4.39 14.31 -7.41
CA LYS A 126 -4.83 13.52 -8.58
C LYS A 126 -3.63 13.10 -9.45
N THR A 127 -2.70 14.03 -9.69
CA THR A 127 -1.47 13.74 -10.45
C THR A 127 -0.55 12.79 -9.70
N PHE A 128 -0.50 12.89 -8.36
CA PHE A 128 0.37 12.07 -7.51
C PHE A 128 -0.21 10.69 -7.17
N LEU A 129 -1.52 10.48 -7.32
CA LEU A 129 -2.18 9.22 -6.93
C LEU A 129 -1.54 7.96 -7.54
N PRO A 130 -1.13 7.93 -8.83
CA PRO A 130 -0.41 6.77 -9.38
C PRO A 130 0.91 6.47 -8.65
N THR A 131 1.69 7.48 -8.30
CA THR A 131 2.91 7.36 -7.51
C THR A 131 2.62 6.82 -6.10
N ALA A 132 1.55 7.31 -5.46
CA ALA A 132 1.10 6.83 -4.16
C ALA A 132 0.65 5.37 -4.21
N LEU A 133 -0.05 4.94 -5.27
CA LEU A 133 -0.48 3.55 -5.49
C LEU A 133 0.72 2.61 -5.60
N LEU A 134 1.74 3.01 -6.34
CA LEU A 134 2.99 2.26 -6.46
C LEU A 134 3.70 2.13 -5.11
N CYS A 135 3.82 3.23 -4.36
CA CYS A 135 4.46 3.24 -3.04
C CYS A 135 3.69 2.39 -2.02
N ALA A 136 2.34 2.44 -2.03
CA ALA A 136 1.51 1.60 -1.17
C ALA A 136 1.73 0.11 -1.48
N SER A 137 1.78 -0.26 -2.77
CA SER A 137 2.08 -1.63 -3.18
C SER A 137 3.49 -2.06 -2.74
N LEU A 138 4.49 -1.18 -2.89
CA LEU A 138 5.86 -1.44 -2.45
C LEU A 138 5.92 -1.68 -0.94
N ARG A 139 5.21 -0.89 -0.14
CA ARG A 139 5.15 -1.07 1.32
C ARG A 139 4.73 -2.49 1.67
N PHE A 140 3.57 -2.94 1.17
CA PHE A 140 3.05 -4.26 1.51
C PHE A 140 3.88 -5.39 0.89
N LEU A 141 4.47 -5.19 -0.28
CA LEU A 141 5.41 -6.15 -0.87
C LEU A 141 6.62 -6.37 0.05
N LEU A 142 7.26 -5.29 0.51
CA LEU A 142 8.47 -5.38 1.33
C LEU A 142 8.17 -5.91 2.73
N THR A 143 7.08 -5.49 3.38
CA THR A 143 6.71 -6.00 4.70
C THR A 143 6.36 -7.49 4.64
N ARG A 144 5.64 -7.95 3.60
CA ARG A 144 5.35 -9.37 3.39
C ARG A 144 6.61 -10.20 3.11
N PHE A 145 7.56 -9.68 2.33
CA PHE A 145 8.86 -10.33 2.17
C PHE A 145 9.63 -10.40 3.48
N TYR A 146 9.61 -9.33 4.26
CA TYR A 146 10.25 -9.34 5.57
C TYR A 146 9.67 -10.43 6.46
N ASP A 147 8.35 -10.52 6.55
CA ASP A 147 7.66 -11.56 7.32
C ASP A 147 7.94 -12.96 6.76
N TYR A 148 7.90 -13.13 5.45
CA TYR A 148 8.19 -14.40 4.78
C TYR A 148 9.59 -14.93 5.11
N PHE A 149 10.60 -14.06 5.16
CA PHE A 149 11.98 -14.45 5.42
C PHE A 149 12.32 -14.59 6.91
N ASN A 150 11.59 -13.95 7.80
CA ASN A 150 11.96 -13.85 9.21
C ASN A 150 10.96 -14.53 10.17
N THR A 151 9.77 -14.95 9.71
CA THR A 151 8.83 -15.68 10.55
C THR A 151 9.26 -17.15 10.67
N PRO A 152 9.43 -17.71 11.88
CA PRO A 152 9.74 -19.11 12.08
C PRO A 152 8.67 -20.03 11.47
N LYS A 153 9.10 -21.16 10.90
CA LYS A 153 8.21 -22.12 10.21
C LYS A 153 7.18 -22.79 11.15
N ASP A 154 7.44 -22.81 12.44
CA ASP A 154 6.58 -23.34 13.51
C ASP A 154 5.69 -22.26 14.14
N SER A 155 5.72 -21.05 13.61
CA SER A 155 4.85 -19.96 14.05
C SER A 155 3.39 -20.24 13.68
N LEU A 156 2.46 -19.85 14.58
CA LEU A 156 1.02 -19.88 14.31
C LEU A 156 0.54 -18.71 13.41
N VAL A 157 1.45 -17.81 13.03
CA VAL A 157 1.13 -16.66 12.19
C VAL A 157 0.94 -17.12 10.74
N ASN A 158 -0.19 -16.75 10.14
CA ASN A 158 -0.41 -16.97 8.71
C ASN A 158 0.38 -15.93 7.90
N ILE A 159 1.47 -16.39 7.28
CA ILE A 159 2.32 -15.54 6.44
C ILE A 159 1.58 -15.26 5.14
N LYS A 160 1.31 -13.97 4.86
CA LYS A 160 0.67 -13.54 3.62
C LYS A 160 1.67 -13.65 2.45
N ASP A 161 1.19 -14.13 1.30
CA ASP A 161 2.01 -14.32 0.10
C ASP A 161 2.51 -12.95 -0.44
N PRO A 162 3.83 -12.74 -0.58
CA PRO A 162 4.36 -11.52 -1.18
C PRO A 162 4.03 -11.38 -2.66
N ASP A 163 3.80 -12.47 -3.40
CA ASP A 163 3.51 -12.45 -4.82
C ASP A 163 2.20 -11.71 -5.13
N GLU A 164 1.22 -11.69 -4.22
CA GLU A 164 0.01 -10.86 -4.37
C GLU A 164 0.38 -9.38 -4.61
N TYR A 165 1.28 -8.84 -3.80
CA TYR A 165 1.67 -7.43 -3.95
C TYR A 165 2.73 -7.20 -5.04
N LEU A 166 3.44 -8.23 -5.44
CA LEU A 166 4.29 -8.18 -6.62
C LEU A 166 3.45 -8.00 -7.90
N GLU A 167 2.30 -8.65 -8.00
CA GLU A 167 1.38 -8.45 -9.12
C GLU A 167 0.74 -7.06 -9.09
N LYS A 168 0.32 -6.57 -7.91
CA LYS A 168 -0.26 -5.22 -7.76
C LYS A 168 0.73 -4.12 -8.13
N ILE A 169 1.98 -4.20 -7.68
CA ILE A 169 3.00 -3.19 -8.02
C ILE A 169 3.31 -3.19 -9.52
N ARG A 170 3.37 -4.36 -10.16
CA ARG A 170 3.51 -4.48 -11.61
C ARG A 170 2.34 -3.86 -12.35
N PHE A 171 1.11 -4.15 -11.90
CA PHE A 171 -0.10 -3.55 -12.47
C PHE A 171 -0.02 -2.02 -12.42
N PHE A 172 0.24 -1.42 -11.25
CA PHE A 172 0.31 0.03 -11.15
C PHE A 172 1.50 0.63 -11.89
N SER A 173 2.65 -0.04 -11.95
CA SER A 173 3.82 0.44 -12.69
C SER A 173 3.57 0.58 -14.20
N MET A 174 2.69 -0.23 -14.77
CA MET A 174 2.30 -0.12 -16.18
C MET A 174 1.35 1.05 -16.47
N HIS A 175 0.76 1.66 -15.44
CA HIS A 175 -0.24 2.73 -15.54
C HIS A 175 0.27 4.08 -15.02
N LEU A 176 1.60 4.22 -14.84
CA LEU A 176 2.24 5.47 -14.38
C LEU A 176 2.38 6.55 -15.48
N HIS A 177 1.85 6.29 -16.72
CA HIS A 177 2.00 7.20 -17.87
C HIS A 177 0.70 7.86 -18.25
#